data_d544a4abbd54635a0c078ab140d5dfdd
#
_entry.id   d544a4abbd54635a0c078ab140d5dfdd
#
_cell.length_a   1.000
_cell.length_b   1.000
_cell.length_c   1.000
_cell.angle_alpha   90.00
_cell.angle_beta   90.00
_cell.angle_gamma   90.00
#
_symmetry.space_group_name_H-M   'P 1'
#
loop_
_entity.id
_entity.type
_entity.pdbx_description
1 polymer ?
#
loop_
_entity_poly.entity_id
_entity_poly.type
_entity_poly.pdbx_seq_one_letter_code
_entity_poly.pdbx_strand_id
1 'polypeptide(L)'
;ILDEPTAGLDPRGRDEILDQIDRLHRERHMTIILVSHSMEDVARYADRLIVMNHGQKVFDGAPKEVFRHYRELETMGLAAPQITYLVHDLKAKGIDIDNDITTVPEAREAILALRNKLTESSRDKNV
;
A
#
# COMPACT_ATOMS: atom_id res chain seq x y z
N ILE A 1 16.25 -7.87 -12.47
CA ILE A 1 14.83 -8.22 -12.60
C ILE A 1 14.59 -9.43 -11.70
N LEU A 2 13.57 -9.37 -10.87
CA LEU A 2 13.15 -10.41 -9.94
C LEU A 2 11.70 -10.78 -10.24
N ASP A 3 11.46 -12.03 -10.57
CA ASP A 3 10.13 -12.55 -10.87
C ASP A 3 9.65 -13.41 -9.69
N GLU A 4 8.59 -12.96 -9.00
CA GLU A 4 8.00 -13.58 -7.82
C GLU A 4 9.05 -14.05 -6.78
N PRO A 5 9.99 -13.20 -6.33
CA PRO A 5 11.13 -13.64 -5.52
C PRO A 5 10.74 -14.15 -4.12
N THR A 6 9.51 -13.91 -3.69
CA THR A 6 8.97 -14.33 -2.39
C THR A 6 8.04 -15.54 -2.48
N ALA A 7 7.87 -16.12 -3.67
CA ALA A 7 7.00 -17.27 -3.86
C ALA A 7 7.43 -18.46 -2.98
N GLY A 8 6.48 -19.06 -2.27
CA GLY A 8 6.71 -20.21 -1.40
C GLY A 8 7.38 -19.92 -0.07
N LEU A 9 7.69 -18.67 0.24
CA LEU A 9 8.22 -18.28 1.54
C LEU A 9 7.11 -18.06 2.57
N ASP A 10 7.42 -18.30 3.83
CA ASP A 10 6.60 -17.87 4.95
C ASP A 10 6.64 -16.34 5.09
N PRO A 11 5.72 -15.71 5.85
CA PRO A 11 5.65 -14.25 5.96
C PRO A 11 6.96 -13.61 6.42
N ARG A 12 7.69 -14.25 7.33
CA ARG A 12 8.95 -13.73 7.85
C ARG A 12 10.06 -13.79 6.79
N GLY A 13 10.22 -14.91 6.10
CA GLY A 13 11.19 -15.06 5.03
C GLY A 13 10.92 -14.11 3.86
N ARG A 14 9.63 -13.85 3.57
CA ARG A 14 9.20 -12.85 2.61
C ARG A 14 9.71 -11.44 2.99
N ASP A 15 9.42 -11.00 4.21
CA ASP A 15 9.86 -9.68 4.69
C ASP A 15 11.38 -9.56 4.68
N GLU A 16 12.11 -10.59 5.13
CA GLU A 16 13.57 -10.60 5.15
C GLU A 16 14.17 -10.43 3.73
N ILE A 17 13.63 -11.10 2.72
CA ILE A 17 14.10 -10.99 1.33
C ILE A 17 13.78 -9.61 0.75
N LEU A 18 12.57 -9.10 0.94
CA LEU A 18 12.17 -7.80 0.42
C LEU A 18 12.94 -6.66 1.09
N ASP A 19 13.20 -6.73 2.39
CA ASP A 19 14.04 -5.76 3.10
C ASP A 19 15.49 -5.77 2.59
N GLN A 20 16.04 -6.94 2.24
CA GLN A 20 17.37 -7.04 1.62
C GLN A 20 17.39 -6.41 0.22
N ILE A 21 16.36 -6.65 -0.58
CA ILE A 21 16.20 -6.06 -1.92
C ILE A 21 16.12 -4.53 -1.82
N ASP A 22 15.30 -4.00 -0.91
CA ASP A 22 15.16 -2.56 -0.67
C ASP A 22 16.49 -1.94 -0.22
N ARG A 23 17.22 -2.61 0.67
CA ARG A 23 18.55 -2.17 1.10
C ARG A 23 19.54 -2.08 -0.07
N LEU A 24 19.59 -3.09 -0.93
CA LEU A 24 20.44 -3.07 -2.13
C LEU A 24 20.06 -1.94 -3.08
N HIS A 25 18.77 -1.69 -3.27
CA HIS A 25 18.26 -0.57 -4.05
C HIS A 25 18.78 0.76 -3.50
N ARG A 26 18.62 1.00 -2.19
CA ARG A 26 18.98 2.27 -1.54
C ARG A 26 20.48 2.47 -1.42
N GLU A 27 21.22 1.47 -0.95
CA GLU A 27 22.66 1.59 -0.67
C GLU A 27 23.50 1.59 -1.94
N ARG A 28 23.10 0.82 -2.96
CA ARG A 28 23.84 0.67 -4.20
C ARG A 28 23.26 1.42 -5.39
N HIS A 29 22.17 2.18 -5.19
CA HIS A 29 21.47 2.91 -6.24
C HIS A 29 21.13 2.02 -7.45
N MET A 30 20.78 0.76 -7.19
CA MET A 30 20.44 -0.20 -8.23
C MET A 30 18.98 -0.01 -8.66
N THR A 31 18.74 0.00 -9.95
CA THR A 31 17.36 -0.12 -10.46
C THR A 31 16.91 -1.58 -10.36
N ILE A 32 15.84 -1.82 -9.62
CA ILE A 32 15.27 -3.15 -9.42
C ILE A 32 13.88 -3.20 -10.04
N ILE A 33 13.65 -4.19 -10.89
CA ILE A 33 12.32 -4.49 -11.42
C ILE A 33 11.81 -5.73 -10.71
N LEU A 34 10.73 -5.56 -9.96
CA LEU A 34 10.06 -6.62 -9.22
C LEU A 34 8.76 -6.99 -9.91
N VAL A 35 8.60 -8.24 -10.31
CA VAL A 35 7.32 -8.78 -10.76
C VAL A 35 6.67 -9.50 -9.58
N SER A 36 5.49 -9.07 -9.20
CA SER A 36 4.74 -9.65 -8.08
C SER A 36 3.23 -9.45 -8.25
N HIS A 37 2.47 -10.36 -7.68
CA HIS A 37 1.01 -10.24 -7.52
C HIS A 37 0.60 -9.86 -6.09
N SER A 38 1.57 -9.66 -5.19
CA SER A 38 1.31 -9.19 -3.82
C SER A 38 1.18 -7.67 -3.80
N MET A 39 -0.02 -7.18 -3.68
CA MET A 39 -0.29 -5.74 -3.66
C MET A 39 0.25 -5.06 -2.41
N GLU A 40 0.30 -5.78 -1.29
CA GLU A 40 0.91 -5.30 -0.05
C GLU A 40 2.41 -5.05 -0.20
N ASP A 41 3.13 -5.98 -0.85
CA ASP A 41 4.57 -5.83 -1.10
C ASP A 41 4.82 -4.67 -2.06
N VAL A 42 4.05 -4.57 -3.13
CA VAL A 42 4.13 -3.47 -4.08
C VAL A 42 3.87 -2.12 -3.41
N ALA A 43 2.84 -2.03 -2.56
CA ALA A 43 2.52 -0.80 -1.84
C ALA A 43 3.63 -0.36 -0.88
N ARG A 44 4.36 -1.32 -0.29
CA ARG A 44 5.39 -1.07 0.71
C ARG A 44 6.76 -0.76 0.11
N TYR A 45 7.14 -1.42 -0.98
CA TYR A 45 8.51 -1.41 -1.46
C TYR A 45 8.71 -0.72 -2.82
N ALA A 46 7.66 -0.56 -3.64
CA ALA A 46 7.81 0.01 -4.96
C ALA A 46 7.71 1.54 -4.96
N ASP A 47 8.64 2.20 -5.66
CA ASP A 47 8.56 3.64 -5.94
C ASP A 47 7.67 3.94 -7.15
N ARG A 48 7.60 2.99 -8.09
CA ARG A 48 6.81 3.09 -9.32
C ARG A 48 6.16 1.75 -9.62
N LEU A 49 4.88 1.79 -9.94
CA LEU A 49 4.07 0.65 -10.31
C LEU A 49 3.66 0.72 -11.77
N ILE A 50 3.93 -0.34 -12.50
CA ILE A 50 3.46 -0.54 -13.86
C ILE A 50 2.48 -1.71 -13.85
N VAL A 51 1.23 -1.47 -14.23
CA VAL A 51 0.21 -2.51 -14.32
C VAL A 51 0.06 -2.95 -15.77
N MET A 52 0.18 -4.26 -15.98
CA MET A 52 0.01 -4.89 -17.28
C MET A 52 -1.31 -5.66 -17.32
N ASN A 53 -2.08 -5.50 -18.39
CA ASN A 53 -3.29 -6.27 -18.64
C ASN A 53 -3.38 -6.63 -20.12
N HIS A 54 -3.57 -7.92 -20.43
CA HIS A 54 -3.62 -8.44 -21.80
C HIS A 54 -2.46 -7.93 -22.70
N GLY A 55 -1.24 -7.93 -22.17
CA GLY A 55 -0.04 -7.49 -22.89
C GLY A 55 0.09 -5.97 -23.07
N GLN A 56 -0.81 -5.19 -22.50
CA GLN A 56 -0.78 -3.72 -22.58
C GLN A 56 -0.50 -3.10 -21.22
N LYS A 57 0.25 -2.00 -21.22
CA LYS A 57 0.44 -1.17 -20.02
C LYS A 57 -0.84 -0.34 -19.80
N VAL A 58 -1.51 -0.56 -18.68
CA VAL A 58 -2.78 0.12 -18.35
C VAL A 58 -2.61 1.22 -17.31
N PHE A 59 -1.70 1.04 -16.35
CA PHE A 59 -1.32 2.06 -15.38
C PHE A 59 0.20 2.16 -15.26
N ASP A 60 0.66 3.37 -14.93
CA ASP A 60 2.08 3.68 -14.72
C ASP A 60 2.19 4.91 -13.82
N GLY A 61 2.63 4.75 -12.59
CA GLY A 61 2.72 5.83 -11.63
C GLY A 61 3.17 5.37 -10.25
N ALA A 62 3.10 6.25 -9.28
CA ALA A 62 3.34 5.90 -7.89
C ALA A 62 2.26 4.91 -7.39
N PRO A 63 2.59 3.94 -6.52
CA PRO A 63 1.62 2.98 -6.00
C PRO A 63 0.34 3.64 -5.48
N LYS A 64 0.45 4.71 -4.72
CA LYS A 64 -0.71 5.45 -4.18
C LYS A 64 -1.63 5.98 -5.28
N GLU A 65 -1.07 6.49 -6.38
CA GLU A 65 -1.85 6.98 -7.51
C GLU A 65 -2.59 5.83 -8.22
N VAL A 66 -1.89 4.73 -8.46
CA VAL A 66 -2.47 3.56 -9.11
C VAL A 66 -3.55 2.92 -8.25
N PHE A 67 -3.35 2.79 -6.95
CA PHE A 67 -4.34 2.18 -6.06
C PHE A 67 -5.58 3.04 -5.79
N ARG A 68 -5.59 4.33 -6.14
CA ARG A 68 -6.84 5.11 -6.21
C ARG A 68 -7.83 4.54 -7.22
N HIS A 69 -7.34 3.86 -8.25
CA HIS A 69 -8.12 3.19 -9.28
C HIS A 69 -8.46 1.74 -8.92
N TYR A 70 -8.59 1.42 -7.63
CA TYR A 70 -8.79 0.05 -7.16
C TYR A 70 -9.98 -0.66 -7.81
N ARG A 71 -11.07 0.06 -8.10
CA ARG A 71 -12.24 -0.50 -8.78
C ARG A 71 -11.95 -0.90 -10.23
N GLU A 72 -11.13 -0.12 -10.93
CA GLU A 72 -10.68 -0.45 -12.29
C GLU A 72 -9.73 -1.66 -12.25
N LEU A 73 -8.83 -1.72 -11.26
CA LEU A 73 -7.96 -2.88 -11.04
C LEU A 73 -8.77 -4.16 -10.82
N GLU A 74 -9.86 -4.09 -10.05
CA GLU A 74 -10.77 -5.22 -9.84
C GLU A 74 -11.40 -5.75 -11.15
N THR A 75 -11.75 -4.87 -12.07
CA THR A 75 -12.28 -5.28 -13.39
C THR A 75 -11.27 -6.07 -14.22
N MET A 76 -9.99 -5.93 -13.92
CA MET A 76 -8.88 -6.65 -14.58
C MET A 76 -8.45 -7.90 -13.81
N GLY A 77 -9.17 -8.26 -12.73
CA GLY A 77 -8.82 -9.38 -11.85
C GLY A 77 -7.66 -9.09 -10.91
N LEU A 78 -7.29 -7.83 -10.74
CA LEU A 78 -6.30 -7.37 -9.77
C LEU A 78 -6.99 -6.82 -8.53
N ALA A 79 -6.27 -6.77 -7.41
CA ALA A 79 -6.76 -6.16 -6.18
C ALA A 79 -5.90 -4.93 -5.83
N ALA A 80 -6.37 -4.11 -4.90
CA ALA A 80 -5.53 -3.17 -4.16
C ALA A 80 -5.12 -3.79 -2.82
N PRO A 81 -4.18 -3.19 -2.07
CA PRO A 81 -3.91 -3.59 -0.69
C PRO A 81 -5.19 -3.57 0.16
N GLN A 82 -5.34 -4.52 1.05
CA GLN A 82 -6.56 -4.65 1.89
C GLN A 82 -6.85 -3.39 2.69
N ILE A 83 -5.82 -2.70 3.12
CA ILE A 83 -5.94 -1.46 3.86
C ILE A 83 -6.59 -0.33 3.03
N THR A 84 -6.42 -0.33 1.71
CA THR A 84 -7.06 0.63 0.80
C THR A 84 -8.58 0.52 0.89
N TYR A 85 -9.13 -0.68 0.86
CA TYR A 85 -10.57 -0.92 1.01
C TYR A 85 -11.08 -0.46 2.37
N LEU A 86 -10.38 -0.82 3.46
CA LEU A 86 -10.76 -0.42 4.81
C LEU A 86 -10.84 1.11 4.94
N VAL A 87 -9.85 1.82 4.42
CA VAL A 87 -9.79 3.29 4.51
C VAL A 87 -10.92 3.94 3.72
N HIS A 88 -11.22 3.43 2.53
CA HIS A 88 -12.36 3.89 1.73
C HIS A 88 -13.69 3.65 2.43
N ASP A 89 -13.88 2.49 3.07
CA ASP A 89 -15.08 2.18 3.84
C ASP A 89 -15.24 3.07 5.07
N LEU A 90 -14.16 3.34 5.80
CA LEU A 90 -14.16 4.27 6.93
C LEU A 90 -14.56 5.68 6.50
N LYS A 91 -14.01 6.15 5.39
CA LYS A 91 -14.35 7.47 4.83
C LYS A 91 -15.81 7.52 4.37
N ALA A 92 -16.32 6.48 3.73
CA ALA A 92 -17.72 6.39 3.32
C ALA A 92 -18.69 6.45 4.53
N LYS A 93 -18.25 6.00 5.70
CA LYS A 93 -18.98 6.10 6.98
C LYS A 93 -18.80 7.44 7.69
N GLY A 94 -18.16 8.42 7.05
CA GLY A 94 -17.99 9.78 7.59
C GLY A 94 -16.77 9.96 8.50
N ILE A 95 -15.85 9.00 8.54
CA ILE A 95 -14.61 9.15 9.29
C ILE A 95 -13.62 9.98 8.46
N ASP A 96 -13.09 11.05 9.05
CA ASP A 96 -12.13 11.94 8.38
C ASP A 96 -10.73 11.30 8.33
N ILE A 97 -10.55 10.37 7.40
CA ILE A 97 -9.31 9.66 7.13
C ILE A 97 -8.85 9.88 5.68
N ASP A 98 -7.55 9.94 5.45
CA ASP A 98 -6.98 10.11 4.11
C ASP A 98 -7.19 8.84 3.26
N ASN A 99 -7.63 9.02 2.01
CA ASN A 99 -7.82 7.91 1.05
C ASN A 99 -6.52 7.35 0.49
N ASP A 100 -5.41 8.09 0.58
CA ASP A 100 -4.14 7.72 -0.03
C ASP A 100 -3.31 6.74 0.82
N ILE A 101 -3.93 6.20 1.86
CA ILE A 101 -3.32 5.19 2.72
C ILE A 101 -3.35 3.84 2.02
N THR A 102 -2.18 3.26 1.82
CA THR A 102 -2.00 1.99 1.12
C THR A 102 -1.27 0.93 1.93
N THR A 103 -0.76 1.30 3.12
CA THR A 103 -0.03 0.39 4.01
C THR A 103 -0.62 0.37 5.42
N VAL A 104 -0.47 -0.75 6.12
CA VAL A 104 -0.94 -0.92 7.51
C VAL A 104 -0.28 0.08 8.46
N PRO A 105 1.05 0.36 8.41
CA PRO A 105 1.66 1.38 9.25
C PRO A 105 1.05 2.78 9.06
N GLU A 106 0.80 3.21 7.81
CA GLU A 106 0.15 4.49 7.54
C GLU A 106 -1.26 4.56 8.13
N ALA A 107 -2.05 3.51 7.97
CA ALA A 107 -3.40 3.45 8.53
C ALA A 107 -3.39 3.50 10.06
N ARG A 108 -2.45 2.78 10.68
CA ARG A 108 -2.28 2.81 12.12
C ARG A 108 -2.02 4.23 12.63
N GLU A 109 -1.08 4.94 12.02
CA GLU A 109 -0.77 6.33 12.40
C GLU A 109 -1.98 7.25 12.22
N ALA A 110 -2.69 7.15 11.10
CA ALA A 110 -3.88 7.95 10.83
C ALA A 110 -5.00 7.69 11.85
N ILE A 111 -5.27 6.44 12.19
CA ILE A 111 -6.30 6.05 13.16
C ILE A 111 -5.93 6.53 14.58
N LEU A 112 -4.67 6.40 14.98
CA LEU A 112 -4.19 6.88 16.27
C LEU A 112 -4.29 8.41 16.38
N ALA A 113 -3.99 9.14 15.32
CA ALA A 113 -4.15 10.59 15.27
C ALA A 113 -5.60 11.02 15.41
N LEU A 114 -6.54 10.33 14.74
CA LEU A 114 -7.98 10.57 14.87
C LEU A 114 -8.47 10.31 16.30
N ARG A 115 -8.05 9.21 16.91
CA ARG A 115 -8.39 8.89 18.31
C ARG A 115 -7.95 10.00 19.26
N ASN A 116 -6.73 10.49 19.11
CA ASN A 116 -6.20 11.53 19.97
C ASN A 116 -6.98 12.85 19.84
N LYS A 117 -7.33 13.26 18.60
CA LYS A 117 -8.19 14.43 18.37
C LYS A 117 -9.56 14.31 19.04
N LEU A 118 -10.18 13.14 18.99
CA LEU A 118 -11.47 12.88 19.64
C LEU A 118 -11.38 12.94 21.16
N THR A 119 -10.28 12.45 21.73
CA THR A 119 -10.03 12.47 23.18
C THR A 119 -9.81 13.91 23.69
N GLU A 120 -9.06 14.73 22.95
CA GLU A 120 -8.84 16.15 23.27
C GLU A 120 -10.15 16.95 23.19
N SER A 121 -10.91 16.78 22.11
CA SER A 121 -12.21 17.45 21.93
C SER A 121 -13.23 17.09 23.02
N SER A 122 -13.14 15.89 23.59
CA SER A 122 -14.01 15.44 24.68
C SER A 122 -13.59 16.04 26.04
N ARG A 123 -12.30 16.35 26.23
CA ARG A 123 -11.79 17.00 27.44
C ARG A 123 -12.16 18.49 27.50
N ASP A 124 -12.10 19.19 26.35
CA ASP A 124 -12.45 20.61 26.27
C ASP A 124 -13.95 20.89 26.48
N LYS A 125 -14.82 19.91 26.25
CA LYS A 125 -16.27 20.01 26.49
C LYS A 125 -16.68 19.80 27.95
N ASN A 126 -15.78 19.31 28.80
CA ASN A 126 -16.02 19.04 30.23
C ASN A 126 -15.34 20.05 31.17
N VAL A 127 -14.95 21.18 30.65
CA VAL A 127 -14.39 22.30 31.45
C VAL A 127 -15.41 23.43 31.55
#